data_9efb6bd521b225ac65912df11c9545be
#
_entry.id   9efb6bd521b225ac65912df11c9545be
#
_cell.length_a   1.000
_cell.length_b   1.000
_cell.length_c   1.000
_cell.angle_alpha   90.00
_cell.angle_beta   90.00
_cell.angle_gamma   90.00
#
_symmetry.space_group_name_H-M   'P 1'
#
loop_
_entity.id
_entity.type
_entity.pdbx_description
1 polymer ?
#
loop_
_entity_poly.entity_id
_entity_poly.type
_entity_poly.pdbx_seq_one_letter_code
_entity_poly.pdbx_strand_id
1 'polypeptide(L)'
;AGGTIGSRRVRNAPPDGHMILNLHEGIFTSKYAGRVTYGPEAFQPIAATAESNLVICVRNDSPFQELNGLLKAAAEKPDSILFGMAPGTPTHFAGRRLESEGGETKFRMVPSGGGSKRRHDLIGKHIDVTPFSLSEFIGFKGSGIRAIGYLGPERHPDLPDVSTGRELGYNVVMPHVHYWWAPKSTPPAVIEQIADMLEAAMTT
;
A
#
# COMPACT_ATOMS: atom_id res chain seq x y z
N ALA A 1 -8.01 -10.16 -3.17
CA ALA A 1 -9.20 -9.69 -2.47
C ALA A 1 -9.04 -8.23 -1.98
N GLY A 2 -7.80 -7.72 -1.70
CA GLY A 2 -7.56 -6.30 -1.37
C GLY A 2 -8.42 -5.79 -0.19
N GLY A 3 -8.66 -6.62 0.84
CA GLY A 3 -9.48 -6.26 2.00
C GLY A 3 -11.00 -6.38 1.80
N THR A 4 -11.49 -6.62 0.58
CA THR A 4 -12.95 -6.60 0.30
C THR A 4 -13.74 -7.73 0.95
N ILE A 5 -13.11 -8.86 1.27
CA ILE A 5 -13.78 -9.96 2.01
C ILE A 5 -13.98 -9.53 3.46
N GLY A 6 -12.93 -9.06 4.13
CA GLY A 6 -12.98 -8.60 5.52
C GLY A 6 -13.93 -7.41 5.69
N SER A 7 -13.83 -6.41 4.82
CA SER A 7 -14.70 -5.22 4.91
C SER A 7 -16.17 -5.56 4.70
N ARG A 8 -16.51 -6.48 3.80
CA ARG A 8 -17.90 -6.95 3.63
C ARG A 8 -18.41 -7.67 4.88
N ARG A 9 -17.57 -8.48 5.53
CA ARG A 9 -17.92 -9.19 6.75
C ARG A 9 -18.21 -8.21 7.89
N VAL A 10 -17.31 -7.24 8.12
CA VAL A 10 -17.52 -6.24 9.19
C VAL A 10 -18.71 -5.34 8.91
N ARG A 11 -18.90 -4.90 7.67
CA ARG A 11 -20.04 -4.08 7.27
C ARG A 11 -21.39 -4.73 7.66
N ASN A 12 -21.48 -6.05 7.55
CA ASN A 12 -22.71 -6.82 7.80
C ASN A 12 -22.77 -7.42 9.22
N ALA A 13 -21.79 -7.13 10.08
CA ALA A 13 -21.74 -7.63 11.44
C ALA A 13 -22.68 -6.83 12.37
N PRO A 14 -23.11 -7.41 13.52
CA PRO A 14 -23.77 -6.66 14.57
C PRO A 14 -22.93 -5.46 15.03
N PRO A 15 -23.57 -4.30 15.29
CA PRO A 15 -22.86 -3.09 15.70
C PRO A 15 -22.59 -3.05 17.22
N ASP A 16 -22.10 -4.15 17.78
CA ASP A 16 -21.89 -4.38 19.21
C ASP A 16 -20.44 -4.22 19.69
N GLY A 17 -19.52 -3.87 18.76
CA GLY A 17 -18.09 -3.67 19.07
C GLY A 17 -17.24 -4.94 19.03
N HIS A 18 -17.82 -6.14 18.90
CA HIS A 18 -17.08 -7.39 18.87
C HIS A 18 -16.38 -7.68 17.52
N MET A 19 -16.75 -6.95 16.48
CA MET A 19 -16.11 -7.09 15.17
C MET A 19 -15.71 -5.72 14.61
N ILE A 20 -14.42 -5.53 14.45
CA ILE A 20 -13.82 -4.32 13.88
C ILE A 20 -12.95 -4.67 12.68
N LEU A 21 -12.67 -3.68 11.83
CA LEU A 21 -11.88 -3.81 10.62
C LEU A 21 -10.66 -2.92 10.72
N ASN A 22 -9.46 -3.51 10.62
CA ASN A 22 -8.26 -2.75 10.28
C ASN A 22 -8.07 -2.82 8.76
N LEU A 23 -8.10 -1.68 8.10
CA LEU A 23 -7.90 -1.59 6.66
C LEU A 23 -7.33 -0.22 6.29
N HIS A 24 -6.31 -0.26 5.45
CA HIS A 24 -5.66 0.91 4.86
C HIS A 24 -6.56 1.61 3.80
N GLU A 25 -6.01 2.54 3.01
CA GLU A 25 -6.72 3.30 1.96
C GLU A 25 -7.48 2.41 0.96
N GLY A 26 -7.27 1.10 0.99
CA GLY A 26 -8.07 0.14 0.23
C GLY A 26 -9.57 0.27 0.43
N ILE A 27 -10.02 0.81 1.59
CA ILE A 27 -11.44 1.10 1.83
C ILE A 27 -11.99 2.17 0.87
N PHE A 28 -11.16 3.16 0.53
CA PHE A 28 -11.51 4.23 -0.43
C PHE A 28 -11.37 3.72 -1.86
N THR A 29 -10.22 3.11 -2.18
CA THR A 29 -9.83 2.79 -3.55
C THR A 29 -10.63 1.62 -4.15
N SER A 30 -11.07 0.67 -3.34
CA SER A 30 -11.84 -0.51 -3.81
C SER A 30 -13.19 -0.14 -4.43
N LYS A 31 -13.85 0.90 -3.93
CA LYS A 31 -15.11 1.43 -4.51
C LYS A 31 -14.85 2.03 -5.89
N TYR A 32 -13.86 2.91 -6.03
CA TYR A 32 -13.50 3.54 -7.30
C TYR A 32 -12.96 2.54 -8.34
N ALA A 33 -12.35 1.46 -7.88
CA ALA A 33 -11.91 0.36 -8.74
C ALA A 33 -13.04 -0.63 -9.09
N GLY A 34 -14.30 -0.35 -8.74
CA GLY A 34 -15.47 -1.18 -9.05
C GLY A 34 -15.48 -2.55 -8.37
N ARG A 35 -14.70 -2.75 -7.31
CA ARG A 35 -14.58 -4.03 -6.61
C ARG A 35 -15.66 -4.25 -5.56
N VAL A 36 -16.17 -3.17 -5.01
CA VAL A 36 -17.30 -3.11 -4.08
C VAL A 36 -18.17 -1.89 -4.40
N THR A 37 -19.41 -1.90 -3.97
CA THR A 37 -20.38 -0.81 -4.19
C THR A 37 -20.43 0.18 -3.03
N TYR A 38 -19.60 0.00 -2.01
CA TYR A 38 -19.54 0.83 -0.79
C TYR A 38 -18.10 1.31 -0.54
N GLY A 39 -17.99 2.40 0.20
CA GLY A 39 -16.74 2.98 0.67
C GLY A 39 -16.77 3.19 2.20
N PRO A 40 -15.97 4.13 2.71
CA PRO A 40 -15.89 4.43 4.14
C PRO A 40 -17.24 4.86 4.75
N GLU A 41 -18.13 5.42 3.96
CA GLU A 41 -19.47 5.83 4.37
C GLU A 41 -20.33 4.66 4.92
N ALA A 42 -19.94 3.43 4.63
CA ALA A 42 -20.63 2.22 5.10
C ALA A 42 -20.14 1.75 6.48
N PHE A 43 -19.25 2.51 7.13
CA PHE A 43 -18.64 2.18 8.41
C PHE A 43 -18.67 3.38 9.37
N GLN A 44 -18.40 3.11 10.64
CA GLN A 44 -18.10 4.10 11.66
C GLN A 44 -16.57 4.13 11.86
N PRO A 45 -15.87 5.26 11.66
CA PRO A 45 -14.45 5.36 11.96
C PRO A 45 -14.21 5.27 13.45
N ILE A 46 -13.10 4.61 13.85
CA ILE A 46 -12.64 4.52 15.23
C ILE A 46 -11.36 5.34 15.41
N ALA A 47 -10.28 4.95 14.70
CA ALA A 47 -8.97 5.57 14.83
C ALA A 47 -8.11 5.37 13.57
N ALA A 48 -7.03 6.15 13.47
CA ALA A 48 -5.89 5.89 12.60
C ALA A 48 -4.67 5.63 13.49
N THR A 49 -4.04 4.46 13.36
CA THR A 49 -3.01 4.01 14.31
C THR A 49 -1.60 3.96 13.72
N ALA A 50 -1.45 4.01 12.43
CA ALA A 50 -0.14 4.03 11.78
C ALA A 50 -0.23 4.77 10.45
N GLU A 51 0.79 5.55 10.17
CA GLU A 51 1.00 6.18 8.87
C GLU A 51 2.42 5.89 8.40
N SER A 52 2.55 5.53 7.15
CA SER A 52 3.82 5.38 6.44
C SER A 52 3.62 5.73 4.97
N ASN A 53 4.63 5.46 4.14
CA ASN A 53 4.49 5.60 2.70
C ASN A 53 4.92 4.30 2.01
N LEU A 54 4.61 4.18 0.73
CA LEU A 54 5.02 3.02 -0.04
C LEU A 54 6.50 3.11 -0.43
N VAL A 55 7.15 1.95 -0.45
CA VAL A 55 8.55 1.75 -0.87
C VAL A 55 8.54 0.94 -2.15
N ILE A 56 9.20 1.42 -3.19
CA ILE A 56 9.38 0.69 -4.46
C ILE A 56 10.56 -0.25 -4.30
N CYS A 57 10.32 -1.54 -4.48
CA CYS A 57 11.29 -2.59 -4.22
C CYS A 57 11.53 -3.47 -5.45
N VAL A 58 12.78 -3.88 -5.57
CA VAL A 58 13.27 -4.85 -6.57
C VAL A 58 14.08 -5.95 -5.87
N ARG A 59 14.45 -7.01 -6.60
CA ARG A 59 15.42 -8.00 -6.11
C ARG A 59 16.81 -7.38 -5.95
N ASN A 60 17.64 -7.96 -5.11
CA ASN A 60 19.03 -7.51 -4.93
C ASN A 60 19.86 -7.64 -6.22
N ASP A 61 19.57 -8.63 -7.07
CA ASP A 61 20.24 -8.86 -8.37
C ASP A 61 19.61 -8.05 -9.53
N SER A 62 18.66 -7.17 -9.24
CA SER A 62 18.02 -6.31 -10.26
C SER A 62 19.03 -5.32 -10.85
N PRO A 63 18.97 -5.02 -12.16
CA PRO A 63 19.81 -4.00 -12.78
C PRO A 63 19.43 -2.56 -12.34
N PHE A 64 18.21 -2.37 -11.82
CA PHE A 64 17.73 -1.05 -11.41
C PHE A 64 18.25 -0.70 -10.02
N GLN A 65 19.14 0.28 -9.93
CA GLN A 65 19.74 0.72 -8.66
C GLN A 65 18.87 1.76 -7.95
N GLU A 66 18.10 2.54 -8.70
CA GLU A 66 17.24 3.63 -8.23
C GLU A 66 15.97 3.74 -9.05
N LEU A 67 14.96 4.46 -8.53
CA LEU A 67 13.65 4.63 -9.17
C LEU A 67 13.76 5.28 -10.56
N ASN A 68 14.64 6.27 -10.72
CA ASN A 68 14.81 6.97 -11.99
C ASN A 68 15.25 6.03 -13.13
N GLY A 69 16.19 5.12 -12.84
CA GLY A 69 16.63 4.11 -13.82
C GLY A 69 15.52 3.15 -14.22
N LEU A 70 14.66 2.76 -13.27
CA LEU A 70 13.48 1.92 -13.54
C LEU A 70 12.48 2.64 -14.46
N LEU A 71 12.13 3.90 -14.14
CA LEU A 71 11.13 4.67 -14.90
C LEU A 71 11.62 4.95 -16.33
N LYS A 72 12.90 5.31 -16.47
CA LYS A 72 13.52 5.51 -17.78
C LYS A 72 13.48 4.25 -18.64
N ALA A 73 13.86 3.10 -18.08
CA ALA A 73 13.80 1.82 -18.81
C ALA A 73 12.36 1.44 -19.21
N ALA A 74 11.37 1.74 -18.36
CA ALA A 74 9.96 1.50 -18.68
C ALA A 74 9.42 2.48 -19.75
N ALA A 75 10.00 3.67 -19.87
CA ALA A 75 9.68 4.61 -20.95
C ALA A 75 10.33 4.21 -22.26
N GLU A 76 11.61 3.81 -22.23
CA GLU A 76 12.36 3.36 -23.41
C GLU A 76 11.78 2.08 -24.03
N LYS A 77 11.25 1.19 -23.20
CA LYS A 77 10.64 -0.06 -23.64
C LYS A 77 9.31 -0.32 -22.89
N PRO A 78 8.21 0.26 -23.37
CA PRO A 78 6.89 0.09 -22.76
C PRO A 78 6.52 -1.38 -22.54
N ASP A 79 5.81 -1.66 -21.43
CA ASP A 79 5.32 -2.99 -21.03
C ASP A 79 6.42 -4.07 -20.84
N SER A 80 7.70 -3.70 -20.85
CA SER A 80 8.81 -4.66 -20.64
C SER A 80 9.04 -4.98 -19.16
N ILE A 81 8.64 -4.10 -18.23
CA ILE A 81 8.86 -4.25 -16.80
C ILE A 81 7.58 -4.75 -16.14
N LEU A 82 7.68 -5.89 -15.45
CA LEU A 82 6.56 -6.54 -14.76
C LEU A 82 6.36 -5.90 -13.38
N PHE A 83 5.32 -5.07 -13.25
CA PHE A 83 4.99 -4.38 -12.00
C PHE A 83 3.96 -5.17 -11.21
N GLY A 84 4.39 -5.82 -10.11
CA GLY A 84 3.53 -6.59 -9.23
C GLY A 84 2.65 -5.71 -8.36
N MET A 85 1.35 -5.95 -8.35
CA MET A 85 0.39 -5.16 -7.57
C MET A 85 -0.82 -5.98 -7.12
N ALA A 86 -1.61 -5.45 -6.21
CA ALA A 86 -2.94 -5.96 -5.90
C ALA A 86 -3.99 -5.04 -6.56
N PRO A 87 -4.82 -5.53 -7.48
CA PRO A 87 -5.78 -4.70 -8.21
C PRO A 87 -6.71 -3.92 -7.29
N GLY A 88 -6.87 -2.60 -7.56
CA GLY A 88 -7.74 -1.71 -6.79
C GLY A 88 -7.25 -1.37 -5.39
N THR A 89 -5.96 -1.59 -5.10
CA THR A 89 -5.33 -1.21 -3.81
C THR A 89 -4.31 -0.09 -4.02
N PRO A 90 -3.77 0.51 -2.95
CA PRO A 90 -2.70 1.51 -3.04
C PRO A 90 -1.52 1.08 -3.91
N THR A 91 -1.15 -0.21 -3.91
CA THR A 91 -0.06 -0.71 -4.74
C THR A 91 -0.35 -0.65 -6.24
N HIS A 92 -1.61 -0.80 -6.66
CA HIS A 92 -2.02 -0.59 -8.05
C HIS A 92 -1.93 0.90 -8.43
N PHE A 93 -2.45 1.77 -7.55
CA PHE A 93 -2.44 3.21 -7.81
C PHE A 93 -1.02 3.80 -7.77
N ALA A 94 -0.11 3.26 -6.95
CA ALA A 94 1.30 3.66 -6.97
C ALA A 94 1.93 3.43 -8.36
N GLY A 95 1.71 2.27 -8.97
CA GLY A 95 2.19 2.01 -10.34
C GLY A 95 1.60 2.99 -11.34
N ARG A 96 0.29 3.26 -11.27
CA ARG A 96 -0.38 4.24 -12.16
C ARG A 96 0.10 5.68 -11.96
N ARG A 97 0.36 6.07 -10.70
CA ARG A 97 0.95 7.39 -10.42
C ARG A 97 2.37 7.52 -10.97
N LEU A 98 3.18 6.48 -10.83
CA LEU A 98 4.53 6.46 -11.43
C LEU A 98 4.48 6.53 -12.96
N GLU A 99 3.54 5.85 -13.61
CA GLU A 99 3.31 6.00 -15.06
C GLU A 99 2.90 7.43 -15.43
N SER A 100 1.99 8.02 -14.68
CA SER A 100 1.49 9.39 -14.94
C SER A 100 2.56 10.47 -14.79
N GLU A 101 3.45 10.33 -13.80
CA GLU A 101 4.51 11.31 -13.52
C GLU A 101 5.80 11.02 -14.32
N GLY A 102 6.00 9.78 -14.72
CA GLY A 102 7.18 9.35 -15.51
C GLY A 102 7.05 9.57 -17.02
N GLY A 103 6.07 10.36 -17.48
CA GLY A 103 5.88 10.69 -18.88
C GLY A 103 5.44 9.49 -19.72
N GLU A 104 6.33 8.94 -20.56
CA GLU A 104 6.03 7.79 -21.41
C GLU A 104 6.20 6.44 -20.70
N THR A 105 6.48 6.45 -19.39
CA THR A 105 6.63 5.24 -18.57
C THR A 105 5.38 4.35 -18.67
N LYS A 106 5.58 3.08 -19.01
CA LYS A 106 4.53 2.06 -19.06
C LYS A 106 5.01 0.76 -18.44
N PHE A 107 4.26 0.28 -17.46
CA PHE A 107 4.50 -1.01 -16.81
C PHE A 107 3.50 -2.07 -17.29
N ARG A 108 3.97 -3.30 -17.43
CA ARG A 108 3.08 -4.45 -17.49
C ARG A 108 2.58 -4.80 -16.10
N MET A 109 1.35 -4.38 -15.78
CA MET A 109 0.75 -4.61 -14.47
C MET A 109 0.42 -6.09 -14.26
N VAL A 110 0.99 -6.69 -13.20
CA VAL A 110 0.83 -8.11 -12.87
C VAL A 110 0.07 -8.25 -11.54
N PRO A 111 -1.14 -8.83 -11.54
CA PRO A 111 -1.89 -9.12 -10.32
C PRO A 111 -1.19 -10.18 -9.47
N SER A 112 -0.54 -9.78 -8.38
CA SER A 112 0.26 -10.66 -7.50
C SER A 112 -0.32 -10.82 -6.09
N GLY A 113 -1.40 -10.08 -5.76
CA GLY A 113 -2.08 -10.22 -4.46
C GLY A 113 -1.41 -9.48 -3.30
N GLY A 114 -1.41 -10.06 -2.09
CA GLY A 114 -0.89 -9.45 -0.85
C GLY A 114 0.64 -9.40 -0.78
N GLY A 115 1.18 -8.70 0.24
CA GLY A 115 2.62 -8.42 0.37
C GLY A 115 3.50 -9.66 0.36
N SER A 116 3.19 -10.67 1.16
CA SER A 116 3.96 -11.94 1.19
C SER A 116 4.00 -12.63 -0.17
N LYS A 117 2.86 -12.67 -0.90
CA LYS A 117 2.83 -13.25 -2.24
C LYS A 117 3.66 -12.41 -3.22
N ARG A 118 3.52 -11.07 -3.22
CA ARG A 118 4.31 -10.18 -4.07
C ARG A 118 5.81 -10.35 -3.81
N ARG A 119 6.22 -10.52 -2.54
CA ARG A 119 7.61 -10.82 -2.21
C ARG A 119 8.09 -12.14 -2.85
N HIS A 120 7.31 -13.21 -2.76
CA HIS A 120 7.64 -14.49 -3.40
C HIS A 120 7.72 -14.36 -4.92
N ASP A 121 6.75 -13.68 -5.54
CA ASP A 121 6.73 -13.44 -6.99
C ASP A 121 7.95 -12.60 -7.43
N LEU A 122 8.37 -11.63 -6.60
CA LEU A 122 9.55 -10.81 -6.87
C LEU A 122 10.84 -11.64 -6.80
N ILE A 123 11.03 -12.42 -5.73
CA ILE A 123 12.19 -13.30 -5.55
C ILE A 123 12.23 -14.39 -6.64
N GLY A 124 11.06 -14.95 -6.97
CA GLY A 124 10.89 -15.97 -8.00
C GLY A 124 10.98 -15.45 -9.44
N LYS A 125 11.28 -14.17 -9.65
CA LYS A 125 11.40 -13.53 -10.98
C LYS A 125 10.10 -13.54 -11.81
N HIS A 126 8.94 -13.68 -11.15
CA HIS A 126 7.62 -13.57 -11.80
C HIS A 126 7.18 -12.12 -11.97
N ILE A 127 7.79 -11.21 -11.23
CA ILE A 127 7.69 -9.75 -11.36
C ILE A 127 9.07 -9.11 -11.16
N ASP A 128 9.25 -7.91 -11.70
CA ASP A 128 10.53 -7.20 -11.64
C ASP A 128 10.58 -6.17 -10.53
N VAL A 129 9.44 -5.57 -10.21
CA VAL A 129 9.26 -4.50 -9.24
C VAL A 129 7.92 -4.61 -8.56
N THR A 130 7.84 -4.20 -7.30
CA THR A 130 6.57 -4.09 -6.56
C THR A 130 6.68 -3.08 -5.43
N PRO A 131 5.60 -2.34 -5.09
CA PRO A 131 5.56 -1.53 -3.88
C PRO A 131 5.21 -2.38 -2.65
N PHE A 132 5.81 -2.03 -1.51
CA PHE A 132 5.43 -2.49 -0.18
C PHE A 132 5.13 -1.28 0.70
N SER A 133 4.37 -1.45 1.78
CA SER A 133 4.41 -0.48 2.87
C SER A 133 5.80 -0.48 3.51
N LEU A 134 6.19 0.63 4.14
CA LEU A 134 7.49 0.70 4.81
C LEU A 134 7.63 -0.43 5.86
N SER A 135 6.59 -0.69 6.65
CA SER A 135 6.58 -1.75 7.65
C SER A 135 6.74 -3.16 7.04
N GLU A 136 6.06 -3.43 5.92
CA GLU A 136 6.27 -4.68 5.17
C GLU A 136 7.72 -4.80 4.68
N PHE A 137 8.28 -3.73 4.11
CA PHE A 137 9.67 -3.73 3.63
C PHE A 137 10.67 -3.98 4.76
N ILE A 138 10.50 -3.30 5.91
CA ILE A 138 11.35 -3.52 7.09
C ILE A 138 11.27 -4.97 7.56
N GLY A 139 10.06 -5.53 7.63
CA GLY A 139 9.85 -6.94 7.98
C GLY A 139 10.43 -7.95 6.96
N PHE A 140 10.67 -7.51 5.73
CA PHE A 140 11.28 -8.30 4.66
C PHE A 140 12.78 -8.00 4.46
N LYS A 141 13.37 -7.10 5.23
CA LYS A 141 14.79 -6.73 5.13
C LYS A 141 15.67 -7.97 5.25
N GLY A 142 16.65 -8.09 4.35
CA GLY A 142 17.52 -9.28 4.28
C GLY A 142 16.93 -10.49 3.51
N SER A 143 15.71 -10.41 3.00
CA SER A 143 15.07 -11.51 2.25
C SER A 143 15.33 -11.48 0.72
N GLY A 144 16.42 -10.87 0.27
CA GLY A 144 16.80 -10.83 -1.15
C GLY A 144 16.16 -9.68 -1.95
N ILE A 145 15.55 -8.71 -1.27
CA ILE A 145 14.98 -7.51 -1.88
C ILE A 145 15.62 -6.23 -1.34
N ARG A 146 15.57 -5.18 -2.12
CA ARG A 146 16.02 -3.82 -1.73
C ARG A 146 15.07 -2.75 -2.20
N ALA A 147 15.08 -1.62 -1.50
CA ALA A 147 14.37 -0.40 -1.88
C ALA A 147 15.17 0.34 -2.96
N ILE A 148 14.46 0.91 -3.95
CA ILE A 148 15.01 1.77 -4.99
C ILE A 148 14.30 3.11 -5.09
N GLY A 149 13.25 3.33 -4.32
CA GLY A 149 12.52 4.59 -4.23
C GLY A 149 11.55 4.59 -3.07
N TYR A 150 11.39 5.73 -2.44
CA TYR A 150 10.43 5.95 -1.37
C TYR A 150 9.37 6.96 -1.84
N LEU A 151 8.11 6.62 -1.66
CA LEU A 151 6.99 7.47 -2.09
C LEU A 151 6.45 8.31 -0.92
N GLY A 152 7.35 8.78 -0.08
CA GLY A 152 7.09 9.74 0.98
C GLY A 152 7.35 11.18 0.54
N PRO A 153 6.91 12.18 1.34
CA PRO A 153 7.18 13.59 1.08
C PRO A 153 8.68 13.93 1.24
N GLU A 154 9.36 13.23 2.15
CA GLU A 154 10.76 13.35 2.52
C GLU A 154 11.36 11.96 2.74
N ARG A 155 12.69 11.82 2.82
CA ARG A 155 13.36 10.55 3.13
C ARG A 155 12.95 10.07 4.52
N HIS A 156 12.79 8.76 4.65
CA HIS A 156 12.50 8.15 5.95
C HIS A 156 13.81 7.84 6.70
N PRO A 157 13.88 8.03 8.03
CA PRO A 157 15.07 7.71 8.83
C PRO A 157 15.59 6.27 8.66
N ASP A 158 14.69 5.30 8.47
CA ASP A 158 15.06 3.90 8.23
C ASP A 158 15.56 3.63 6.80
N LEU A 159 15.43 4.62 5.88
CA LEU A 159 15.82 4.57 4.47
C LEU A 159 16.62 5.82 4.05
N PRO A 160 17.70 6.19 4.76
CA PRO A 160 18.41 7.45 4.54
C PRO A 160 19.05 7.54 3.14
N ASP A 161 19.40 6.39 2.56
CA ASP A 161 20.06 6.30 1.25
C ASP A 161 19.06 6.13 0.09
N VAL A 162 17.75 6.05 0.35
CA VAL A 162 16.72 5.86 -0.68
C VAL A 162 16.07 7.19 -1.01
N SER A 163 16.27 7.66 -2.23
CA SER A 163 15.66 8.89 -2.71
C SER A 163 14.13 8.80 -2.76
N THR A 164 13.48 9.91 -2.48
CA THR A 164 12.02 10.02 -2.69
C THR A 164 11.70 10.26 -4.17
N GLY A 165 10.44 9.99 -4.55
CA GLY A 165 9.96 10.37 -5.87
C GLY A 165 10.11 11.86 -6.15
N ARG A 166 9.87 12.72 -5.14
CA ARG A 166 9.99 14.18 -5.24
C ARG A 166 11.44 14.64 -5.48
N GLU A 167 12.41 14.08 -4.79
CA GLU A 167 13.84 14.39 -5.01
C GLU A 167 14.29 14.07 -6.44
N LEU A 168 13.66 13.08 -7.07
CA LEU A 168 13.91 12.68 -8.45
C LEU A 168 13.06 13.44 -9.49
N GLY A 169 12.26 14.42 -9.04
CA GLY A 169 11.42 15.25 -9.92
C GLY A 169 10.02 14.70 -10.22
N TYR A 170 9.62 13.59 -9.59
CA TYR A 170 8.29 13.01 -9.74
C TYR A 170 7.40 13.41 -8.57
N ASN A 171 6.27 14.05 -8.84
CA ASN A 171 5.33 14.46 -7.79
C ASN A 171 4.45 13.27 -7.33
N VAL A 172 5.11 12.24 -6.81
CA VAL A 172 4.44 11.02 -6.30
C VAL A 172 4.65 10.90 -4.80
N VAL A 173 3.57 11.07 -4.05
CA VAL A 173 3.49 10.75 -2.63
C VAL A 173 2.35 9.77 -2.45
N MET A 174 2.63 8.62 -1.82
CA MET A 174 1.67 7.53 -1.62
C MET A 174 1.61 7.18 -0.13
N PRO A 175 0.80 7.93 0.64
CA PRO A 175 0.59 7.61 2.05
C PRO A 175 -0.06 6.23 2.19
N HIS A 176 0.27 5.58 3.28
CA HIS A 176 -0.28 4.28 3.67
C HIS A 176 -0.66 4.33 5.14
N VAL A 177 -1.94 4.60 5.39
CA VAL A 177 -2.51 4.81 6.73
C VAL A 177 -3.35 3.61 7.12
N HIS A 178 -3.18 3.09 8.32
CA HIS A 178 -3.99 2.03 8.88
C HIS A 178 -5.14 2.62 9.69
N TYR A 179 -6.36 2.46 9.17
CA TYR A 179 -7.59 2.89 9.80
C TYR A 179 -8.29 1.72 10.49
N TRP A 180 -8.98 2.05 11.59
CA TRP A 180 -9.87 1.14 12.29
C TRP A 180 -11.32 1.58 12.10
N TRP A 181 -12.17 0.61 11.81
CA TRP A 181 -13.57 0.83 11.44
C TRP A 181 -14.46 -0.15 12.18
N ALA A 182 -15.65 0.30 12.58
CA ALA A 182 -16.73 -0.53 13.09
C ALA A 182 -17.91 -0.55 12.10
N PRO A 183 -18.88 -1.46 12.29
CA PRO A 183 -20.17 -1.38 11.58
C PRO A 183 -20.81 0.00 11.75
N LYS A 184 -21.53 0.47 10.72
CA LYS A 184 -22.06 1.85 10.61
C LYS A 184 -22.84 2.33 11.85
N SER A 185 -23.64 1.44 12.46
CA SER A 185 -24.53 1.79 13.56
C SER A 185 -23.96 1.47 14.95
N THR A 186 -22.63 1.25 15.08
CA THR A 186 -21.99 1.00 16.38
C THR A 186 -22.17 2.23 17.28
N PRO A 187 -22.66 2.06 18.52
CA PRO A 187 -22.91 3.16 19.45
C PRO A 187 -21.66 3.98 19.76
N PRO A 188 -21.76 5.33 19.89
CA PRO A 188 -20.61 6.19 20.18
C PRO A 188 -19.81 5.75 21.41
N ALA A 189 -20.44 5.37 22.50
CA ALA A 189 -19.74 4.92 23.70
C ALA A 189 -18.89 3.65 23.46
N VAL A 190 -19.32 2.76 22.58
CA VAL A 190 -18.53 1.58 22.16
C VAL A 190 -17.35 2.00 21.29
N ILE A 191 -17.54 2.98 20.41
CA ILE A 191 -16.45 3.53 19.58
C ILE A 191 -15.36 4.17 20.46
N GLU A 192 -15.75 5.01 21.44
CA GLU A 192 -14.82 5.63 22.40
C GLU A 192 -14.04 4.57 23.18
N GLN A 193 -14.73 3.58 23.72
CA GLN A 193 -14.06 2.50 24.47
C GLN A 193 -13.03 1.76 23.61
N ILE A 194 -13.33 1.46 22.34
CA ILE A 194 -12.39 0.79 21.43
C ILE A 194 -11.23 1.72 21.08
N ALA A 195 -11.48 3.02 20.88
CA ALA A 195 -10.44 4.01 20.62
C ALA A 195 -9.45 4.11 21.78
N ASP A 196 -9.96 4.20 23.02
CA ASP A 196 -9.13 4.23 24.25
C ASP A 196 -8.26 2.96 24.38
N MET A 197 -8.83 1.79 24.06
CA MET A 197 -8.08 0.52 24.07
C MET A 197 -6.97 0.52 23.02
N LEU A 198 -7.22 1.06 21.82
CA LEU A 198 -6.21 1.17 20.76
C LEU A 198 -5.10 2.16 21.17
N GLU A 199 -5.47 3.30 21.74
CA GLU A 199 -4.50 4.29 22.24
C GLU A 199 -3.60 3.70 23.33
N ALA A 200 -4.20 3.03 24.32
CA ALA A 200 -3.45 2.35 25.38
C ALA A 200 -2.48 1.28 24.82
N ALA A 201 -2.89 0.54 23.81
CA ALA A 201 -2.05 -0.49 23.17
C ALA A 201 -0.89 0.10 22.36
N MET A 202 -0.98 1.36 21.94
CA MET A 202 0.08 2.03 21.15
C MET A 202 1.11 2.75 22.03
N THR A 203 0.84 2.93 23.32
CA THR A 203 1.74 3.59 24.28
C THR A 203 2.59 2.59 25.07
N THR A 204 2.43 1.30 24.87
CA THR A 204 3.23 0.21 25.44
C THR A 204 4.31 -0.27 24.49
#